data_f39c6e92cf1392046946ac0457cb7f25
#
_entry.id   f39c6e92cf1392046946ac0457cb7f25
#
_cell.length_a   1.000
_cell.length_b   1.000
_cell.length_c   1.000
_cell.angle_alpha   90.00
_cell.angle_beta   90.00
_cell.angle_gamma   90.00
#
_symmetry.space_group_name_H-M   'P 1'
#
loop_
_entity.id
_entity.type
_entity.pdbx_description
1 polymer ?
#
loop_
_entity_poly.entity_id
_entity_poly.type
_entity_poly.pdbx_seq_one_letter_code
_entity_poly.pdbx_strand_id
1 'polypeptide(L)'
;MQVHSLASYILELGSLVYDTLRHKRSLLATAALLLALGDPGLHQGVATALSVQPEHIREHAHTIVANLRHYIGPHTDVVEVTVATPELLRLHRLAKAPENREQFVVAKFASPRFDYIAEVAHPLASADEFHAFMQMYYGSAV
;
A
#
# COMPACT_ATOMS: atom_id res chain seq x y z
N MET A 1 8.91 4.81 10.47
CA MET A 1 7.90 5.61 9.77
C MET A 1 6.79 4.71 9.25
N GLN A 2 5.54 5.08 9.52
CA GLN A 2 4.38 4.20 9.26
C GLN A 2 4.21 3.80 7.79
N VAL A 3 4.42 4.71 6.86
CA VAL A 3 4.28 4.39 5.43
C VAL A 3 5.30 3.34 5.01
N HIS A 4 6.54 3.47 5.45
CA HIS A 4 7.58 2.48 5.17
C HIS A 4 7.23 1.12 5.79
N SER A 5 6.79 1.12 7.04
CA SER A 5 6.39 -0.11 7.74
C SER A 5 5.23 -0.80 7.03
N LEU A 6 4.21 -0.04 6.61
CA LEU A 6 3.07 -0.61 5.90
C LEU A 6 3.45 -1.14 4.52
N ALA A 7 4.24 -0.40 3.77
CA ALA A 7 4.71 -0.86 2.46
C ALA A 7 5.51 -2.16 2.60
N SER A 8 6.40 -2.22 3.60
CA SER A 8 7.18 -3.44 3.89
C SER A 8 6.29 -4.61 4.28
N TYR A 9 5.27 -4.35 5.11
CA TYR A 9 4.30 -5.36 5.51
C TYR A 9 3.55 -5.93 4.32
N ILE A 10 3.00 -5.07 3.48
CA ILE A 10 2.26 -5.49 2.29
C ILE A 10 3.17 -6.30 1.35
N LEU A 11 4.40 -5.86 1.17
CA LEU A 11 5.36 -6.54 0.32
C LEU A 11 5.73 -7.93 0.87
N GLU A 12 5.91 -8.06 2.19
CA GLU A 12 6.17 -9.37 2.81
C GLU A 12 4.97 -10.30 2.71
N LEU A 13 3.74 -9.78 2.88
CA LEU A 13 2.53 -10.58 2.65
C LEU A 13 2.49 -11.11 1.22
N GLY A 14 2.83 -10.26 0.25
CA GLY A 14 2.89 -10.65 -1.15
C GLY A 14 3.88 -11.77 -1.41
N SER A 15 5.03 -11.74 -0.73
CA SER A 15 6.07 -12.75 -0.92
C SER A 15 5.69 -14.15 -0.45
N LEU A 16 4.63 -14.27 0.35
CA LEU A 16 4.13 -15.56 0.81
C LEU A 16 3.23 -16.26 -0.23
N VAL A 17 2.85 -15.56 -1.29
CA VAL A 17 1.89 -16.08 -2.28
C VAL A 17 2.59 -16.27 -3.62
N TYR A 18 2.50 -17.48 -4.15
CA TYR A 18 3.14 -17.85 -5.41
C TYR A 18 2.72 -16.95 -6.58
N ASP A 19 1.44 -16.60 -6.65
CA ASP A 19 0.91 -15.80 -7.76
C ASP A 19 1.53 -14.41 -7.86
N THR A 20 1.99 -13.82 -6.76
CA THR A 20 2.64 -12.50 -6.79
C THR A 20 4.08 -12.58 -7.26
N LEU A 21 4.71 -13.76 -7.19
CA LEU A 21 6.12 -13.94 -7.57
C LEU A 21 6.36 -13.78 -9.08
N ARG A 22 5.30 -13.83 -9.89
CA ARG A 22 5.39 -13.56 -11.33
C ARG A 22 5.74 -12.12 -11.66
N HIS A 23 5.50 -11.20 -10.71
CA HIS A 23 5.80 -9.78 -10.89
C HIS A 23 7.22 -9.45 -10.45
N LYS A 24 7.83 -8.46 -11.09
CA LYS A 24 9.14 -7.95 -10.67
C LYS A 24 9.02 -7.33 -9.26
N ARG A 25 10.07 -7.48 -8.46
CA ARG A 25 10.07 -6.95 -7.09
C ARG A 25 9.92 -5.43 -7.07
N SER A 26 10.52 -4.71 -8.01
CA SER A 26 10.36 -3.25 -8.11
C SER A 26 8.91 -2.86 -8.37
N LEU A 27 8.20 -3.64 -9.16
CA LEU A 27 6.79 -3.43 -9.45
C LEU A 27 5.93 -3.68 -8.22
N LEU A 28 6.20 -4.78 -7.50
CA LEU A 28 5.49 -5.09 -6.25
C LEU A 28 5.76 -4.02 -5.20
N ALA A 29 7.00 -3.53 -5.10
CA ALA A 29 7.35 -2.46 -4.18
C ALA A 29 6.59 -1.17 -4.49
N THR A 30 6.44 -0.83 -5.78
CA THR A 30 5.66 0.34 -6.22
C THR A 30 4.19 0.18 -5.83
N ALA A 31 3.61 -0.99 -6.09
CA ALA A 31 2.22 -1.28 -5.72
C ALA A 31 2.01 -1.22 -4.20
N ALA A 32 2.93 -1.79 -3.43
CA ALA A 32 2.86 -1.76 -1.96
C ALA A 32 2.94 -0.33 -1.42
N LEU A 33 3.82 0.50 -1.99
CA LEU A 33 3.94 1.90 -1.60
C LEU A 33 2.65 2.68 -1.91
N LEU A 34 2.05 2.46 -3.07
CA LEU A 34 0.78 3.08 -3.45
C LEU A 34 -0.32 2.73 -2.44
N LEU A 35 -0.44 1.47 -2.09
CA LEU A 35 -1.42 1.02 -1.11
C LEU A 35 -1.17 1.63 0.26
N ALA A 36 0.09 1.74 0.68
CA ALA A 36 0.45 2.34 1.96
C ALA A 36 0.07 3.82 2.01
N LEU A 37 0.33 4.56 0.94
CA LEU A 37 -0.02 5.98 0.86
C LEU A 37 -1.54 6.19 0.83
N GLY A 38 -2.29 5.24 0.30
CA GLY A 38 -3.75 5.31 0.23
C GLY A 38 -4.48 4.73 1.44
N ASP A 39 -3.77 4.18 2.42
CA ASP A 39 -4.40 3.52 3.57
C ASP A 39 -5.04 4.54 4.51
N PRO A 40 -6.37 4.47 4.74
CA PRO A 40 -7.05 5.42 5.61
C PRO A 40 -6.55 5.40 7.05
N GLY A 41 -6.04 4.27 7.53
CA GLY A 41 -5.52 4.14 8.89
C GLY A 41 -4.27 4.97 9.15
N LEU A 42 -3.53 5.34 8.11
CA LEU A 42 -2.32 6.12 8.24
C LEU A 42 -2.51 7.62 8.03
N HIS A 43 -3.66 8.04 7.51
CA HIS A 43 -3.85 9.44 7.09
C HIS A 43 -3.62 10.44 8.24
N GLN A 44 -4.12 10.15 9.44
CA GLN A 44 -3.98 11.08 10.56
C GLN A 44 -2.51 11.24 10.97
N GLY A 45 -1.77 10.15 11.07
CA GLY A 45 -0.36 10.19 11.43
C GLY A 45 0.49 10.92 10.39
N VAL A 46 0.24 10.65 9.12
CA VAL A 46 0.94 11.31 8.03
C VAL A 46 0.58 12.79 7.98
N ALA A 47 -0.70 13.14 8.18
CA ALA A 47 -1.15 14.52 8.23
C ALA A 47 -0.41 15.31 9.33
N THR A 48 -0.29 14.71 10.51
CA THR A 48 0.43 15.32 11.63
C THR A 48 1.91 15.55 11.28
N ALA A 49 2.55 14.53 10.70
CA ALA A 49 3.96 14.61 10.34
C ALA A 49 4.24 15.67 9.26
N LEU A 50 3.32 15.87 8.32
CA LEU A 50 3.45 16.84 7.24
C LEU A 50 2.88 18.21 7.60
N SER A 51 2.24 18.35 8.77
CA SER A 51 1.57 19.59 9.20
C SER A 51 0.48 20.02 8.20
N VAL A 52 -0.27 19.04 7.67
CA VAL A 52 -1.37 19.28 6.72
C VAL A 52 -2.66 18.67 7.26
N GLN A 53 -3.81 19.07 6.69
CA GLN A 53 -5.08 18.45 7.03
C GLN A 53 -5.17 17.05 6.43
N PRO A 54 -5.82 16.09 7.11
CA PRO A 54 -5.94 14.72 6.58
C PRO A 54 -6.52 14.65 5.17
N GLU A 55 -7.46 15.54 4.81
CA GLU A 55 -8.05 15.60 3.48
C GLU A 55 -7.07 16.00 2.39
N HIS A 56 -5.93 16.61 2.75
CA HIS A 56 -4.89 17.03 1.80
C HIS A 56 -3.77 16.01 1.64
N ILE A 57 -3.79 14.93 2.42
CA ILE A 57 -2.75 13.87 2.35
C ILE A 57 -2.62 13.30 0.96
N ARG A 58 -3.76 13.10 0.29
CA ARG A 58 -3.80 12.50 -1.04
C ARG A 58 -3.04 13.32 -2.07
N GLU A 59 -3.09 14.64 -1.96
CA GLU A 59 -2.36 15.54 -2.86
C GLU A 59 -0.85 15.35 -2.71
N HIS A 60 -0.35 15.27 -1.47
CA HIS A 60 1.06 15.01 -1.21
C HIS A 60 1.48 13.61 -1.65
N ALA A 61 0.66 12.61 -1.39
CA ALA A 61 0.91 11.24 -1.83
C ALA A 61 0.99 11.15 -3.35
N HIS A 62 0.10 11.85 -4.05
CA HIS A 62 0.12 11.92 -5.51
C HIS A 62 1.45 12.50 -6.04
N THR A 63 1.94 13.57 -5.43
CA THR A 63 3.22 14.17 -5.80
C THR A 63 4.38 13.19 -5.60
N ILE A 64 4.41 12.47 -4.47
CA ILE A 64 5.43 11.46 -4.19
C ILE A 64 5.40 10.37 -5.26
N VAL A 65 4.22 9.86 -5.59
CA VAL A 65 4.06 8.83 -6.61
C VAL A 65 4.50 9.34 -7.98
N ALA A 66 4.14 10.57 -8.33
CA ALA A 66 4.55 11.18 -9.60
C ALA A 66 6.08 11.27 -9.69
N ASN A 67 6.74 11.66 -8.60
CA ASN A 67 8.19 11.72 -8.54
C ASN A 67 8.82 10.33 -8.66
N LEU A 68 8.27 9.33 -7.98
CA LEU A 68 8.73 7.96 -8.09
C LEU A 68 8.60 7.44 -9.53
N ARG A 69 7.50 7.74 -10.20
CA ARG A 69 7.30 7.36 -11.61
C ARG A 69 8.35 8.00 -12.52
N HIS A 70 8.79 9.21 -12.20
CA HIS A 70 9.84 9.86 -12.96
C HIS A 70 11.16 9.06 -12.88
N TYR A 71 11.52 8.57 -11.69
CA TYR A 71 12.76 7.82 -11.47
C TYR A 71 12.71 6.39 -12.00
N ILE A 72 11.57 5.72 -11.85
CA ILE A 72 11.43 4.31 -12.24
C ILE A 72 10.58 4.14 -13.51
N GLY A 73 10.11 5.23 -14.08
CA GLY A 73 9.12 5.26 -15.15
C GLY A 73 9.44 4.42 -16.39
N PRO A 74 10.66 4.51 -16.98
CA PRO A 74 10.95 3.75 -18.19
C PRO A 74 10.90 2.23 -18.00
N HIS A 75 11.00 1.77 -16.76
CA HIS A 75 11.06 0.36 -16.40
C HIS A 75 9.82 -0.13 -15.67
N THR A 76 8.83 0.76 -15.45
CA THR A 76 7.61 0.43 -14.72
C THR A 76 6.43 0.35 -15.68
N ASP A 77 5.87 -0.85 -15.80
CA ASP A 77 4.66 -1.06 -16.57
C ASP A 77 3.45 -0.70 -15.69
N VAL A 78 2.79 0.43 -16.01
CA VAL A 78 1.62 0.92 -15.28
C VAL A 78 0.48 -0.10 -15.29
N VAL A 79 0.27 -0.78 -16.42
CA VAL A 79 -0.76 -1.81 -16.53
C VAL A 79 -0.47 -2.96 -15.56
N GLU A 80 0.79 -3.38 -15.49
CA GLU A 80 1.19 -4.48 -14.59
C GLU A 80 1.06 -4.07 -13.12
N VAL A 81 1.38 -2.81 -12.77
CA VAL A 81 1.13 -2.28 -11.42
C VAL A 81 -0.37 -2.33 -11.10
N THR A 82 -1.21 -1.96 -12.05
CA THR A 82 -2.67 -2.01 -11.91
C THR A 82 -3.17 -3.44 -11.68
N VAL A 83 -2.52 -4.44 -12.26
CA VAL A 83 -2.86 -5.86 -12.03
C VAL A 83 -2.36 -6.34 -10.67
N ALA A 84 -1.16 -5.95 -10.27
CA ALA A 84 -0.56 -6.41 -9.02
C ALA A 84 -1.21 -5.80 -7.77
N THR A 85 -1.65 -4.54 -7.85
CA THR A 85 -2.20 -3.82 -6.70
C THR A 85 -3.44 -4.49 -6.10
N PRO A 86 -4.43 -4.96 -6.88
CA PRO A 86 -5.58 -5.69 -6.31
C PRO A 86 -5.18 -6.97 -5.60
N GLU A 87 -4.18 -7.69 -6.10
CA GLU A 87 -3.69 -8.90 -5.46
C GLU A 87 -3.10 -8.61 -4.07
N LEU A 88 -2.27 -7.59 -3.98
CA LEU A 88 -1.68 -7.18 -2.70
C LEU A 88 -2.74 -6.66 -1.73
N LEU A 89 -3.71 -5.87 -2.22
CA LEU A 89 -4.80 -5.38 -1.40
C LEU A 89 -5.65 -6.53 -0.85
N ARG A 90 -5.92 -7.54 -1.65
CA ARG A 90 -6.65 -8.73 -1.20
C ARG A 90 -5.92 -9.42 -0.06
N LEU A 91 -4.60 -9.58 -0.19
CA LEU A 91 -3.79 -10.20 0.87
C LEU A 91 -3.79 -9.37 2.14
N HIS A 92 -3.72 -8.05 2.01
CA HIS A 92 -3.78 -7.14 3.15
C HIS A 92 -5.14 -7.25 3.87
N ARG A 93 -6.25 -7.34 3.13
CA ARG A 93 -7.58 -7.56 3.72
C ARG A 93 -7.66 -8.91 4.44
N LEU A 94 -7.17 -9.98 3.81
CA LEU A 94 -7.17 -11.31 4.42
C LEU A 94 -6.37 -11.36 5.71
N ALA A 95 -5.26 -10.63 5.76
CA ALA A 95 -4.40 -10.58 6.94
C ALA A 95 -5.11 -9.95 8.15
N LYS A 96 -6.18 -9.18 7.93
CA LYS A 96 -6.99 -8.60 9.02
C LYS A 96 -7.91 -9.61 9.69
N ALA A 97 -8.14 -10.78 9.09
CA ALA A 97 -9.01 -11.79 9.67
C ALA A 97 -8.44 -12.30 11.01
N PRO A 98 -9.30 -12.50 12.04
CA PRO A 98 -8.82 -12.95 13.36
C PRO A 98 -8.01 -14.23 13.33
N GLU A 99 -8.33 -15.16 12.44
CA GLU A 99 -7.62 -16.43 12.30
C GLU A 99 -6.18 -16.27 11.80
N ASN A 100 -5.84 -15.13 11.21
CA ASN A 100 -4.48 -14.84 10.70
C ASN A 100 -3.63 -14.05 11.69
N ARG A 101 -4.16 -13.71 12.87
CA ARG A 101 -3.46 -12.88 13.86
C ARG A 101 -2.10 -13.46 14.29
N GLU A 102 -1.98 -14.76 14.38
CA GLU A 102 -0.76 -15.46 14.81
C GLU A 102 0.16 -15.84 13.65
N GLN A 103 -0.23 -15.54 12.41
CA GLN A 103 0.61 -15.77 11.26
C GLN A 103 1.88 -14.93 11.41
N PHE A 104 3.04 -15.50 11.05
CA PHE A 104 4.34 -14.93 11.36
C PHE A 104 4.50 -13.46 10.90
N VAL A 105 4.15 -13.18 9.65
CA VAL A 105 4.29 -11.82 9.10
C VAL A 105 3.34 -10.85 9.82
N VAL A 106 2.10 -11.25 10.04
CA VAL A 106 1.11 -10.43 10.74
C VAL A 106 1.58 -10.12 12.16
N ALA A 107 2.02 -11.12 12.89
CA ALA A 107 2.51 -10.96 14.26
C ALA A 107 3.75 -10.06 14.32
N LYS A 108 4.67 -10.22 13.37
CA LYS A 108 5.87 -9.40 13.25
C LYS A 108 5.54 -7.92 13.13
N PHE A 109 4.61 -7.58 12.24
CA PHE A 109 4.23 -6.19 11.98
C PHE A 109 3.19 -5.64 12.93
N ALA A 110 2.69 -6.45 13.87
CA ALA A 110 1.86 -5.98 14.98
C ALA A 110 2.71 -5.51 16.18
N SER A 111 4.04 -5.61 16.09
CA SER A 111 4.95 -5.26 17.18
C SER A 111 5.31 -3.77 17.17
N PRO A 112 5.83 -3.23 18.32
CA PRO A 112 6.26 -1.84 18.41
C PRO A 112 7.36 -1.48 17.40
N ARG A 113 8.23 -2.43 17.06
CA ARG A 113 9.31 -2.22 16.10
C ARG A 113 8.82 -1.73 14.74
N PHE A 114 7.59 -2.11 14.37
CA PHE A 114 6.96 -1.73 13.11
C PHE A 114 5.73 -0.87 13.32
N ASP A 115 5.72 -0.05 14.38
CA ASP A 115 4.66 0.92 14.68
C ASP A 115 3.27 0.29 14.81
N TYR A 116 3.20 -1.00 15.21
CA TYR A 116 1.94 -1.76 15.28
C TYR A 116 1.16 -1.72 13.96
N ILE A 117 1.86 -1.68 12.84
CA ILE A 117 1.23 -1.37 11.55
C ILE A 117 0.15 -2.38 11.15
N ALA A 118 0.31 -3.66 11.48
CA ALA A 118 -0.70 -4.67 11.17
C ALA A 118 -2.03 -4.41 11.89
N GLU A 119 -2.00 -3.71 13.03
CA GLU A 119 -3.20 -3.34 13.79
C GLU A 119 -3.77 -2.00 13.35
N VAL A 120 -2.88 -1.02 13.07
CA VAL A 120 -3.26 0.36 12.74
C VAL A 120 -3.79 0.50 11.31
N ALA A 121 -3.26 -0.27 10.37
CA ALA A 121 -3.62 -0.16 8.96
C ALA A 121 -5.06 -0.59 8.70
N HIS A 122 -5.74 0.12 7.80
CA HIS A 122 -7.11 -0.17 7.37
C HIS A 122 -7.15 -0.29 5.85
N PRO A 123 -7.10 -1.52 5.29
CA PRO A 123 -7.15 -1.70 3.85
C PRO A 123 -8.48 -1.20 3.28
N LEU A 124 -8.42 -0.68 2.04
CA LEU A 124 -9.62 -0.27 1.32
C LEU A 124 -10.61 -1.42 1.27
N ALA A 125 -11.88 -1.14 1.60
CA ALA A 125 -12.86 -2.18 1.89
C ALA A 125 -13.70 -2.57 0.67
N SER A 126 -13.87 -1.69 -0.31
CA SER A 126 -14.76 -1.92 -1.44
C SER A 126 -14.07 -1.74 -2.79
N ALA A 127 -14.67 -2.32 -3.84
CA ALA A 127 -14.20 -2.15 -5.20
C ALA A 127 -14.31 -0.67 -5.64
N ASP A 128 -15.35 0.03 -5.18
CA ASP A 128 -15.54 1.46 -5.51
C ASP A 128 -14.45 2.32 -4.89
N GLU A 129 -14.10 2.08 -3.63
CA GLU A 129 -12.99 2.77 -2.97
C GLU A 129 -11.67 2.51 -3.68
N PHE A 130 -11.42 1.27 -4.06
CA PHE A 130 -10.22 0.90 -4.78
C PHE A 130 -10.17 1.58 -6.15
N HIS A 131 -11.28 1.58 -6.88
CA HIS A 131 -11.36 2.23 -8.18
C HIS A 131 -11.09 3.74 -8.08
N ALA A 132 -11.70 4.41 -7.10
CA ALA A 132 -11.49 5.83 -6.86
C ALA A 132 -10.02 6.13 -6.50
N PHE A 133 -9.42 5.27 -5.69
CA PHE A 133 -8.01 5.37 -5.33
C PHE A 133 -7.10 5.27 -6.56
N MET A 134 -7.33 4.27 -7.42
CA MET A 134 -6.53 4.08 -8.62
C MET A 134 -6.69 5.24 -9.61
N GLN A 135 -7.92 5.74 -9.79
CA GLN A 135 -8.18 6.91 -10.62
C GLN A 135 -7.41 8.13 -10.15
N MET A 136 -7.34 8.35 -8.85
CA MET A 136 -6.65 9.49 -8.27
C MET A 136 -5.14 9.45 -8.55
N TYR A 137 -4.52 8.26 -8.49
CA TYR A 137 -3.07 8.12 -8.66
C TYR A 137 -2.64 7.98 -10.12
N TYR A 138 -3.45 7.38 -10.96
CA TYR A 138 -3.13 7.12 -12.38
C TYR A 138 -3.95 7.95 -13.35
N GLY A 139 -4.97 8.66 -12.86
CA GLY A 139 -5.83 9.47 -13.70
C GLY A 139 -6.60 8.63 -14.71
N SER A 140 -6.90 9.23 -15.86
CA SER A 140 -7.67 8.58 -16.92
C SER A 140 -6.89 7.49 -17.66
N ALA A 141 -5.63 7.26 -17.31
CA ALA A 141 -4.80 6.22 -17.93
C ALA A 141 -5.13 4.80 -17.41
N VAL A 142 -6.00 4.72 -16.38
CA VAL A 142 -6.36 3.44 -15.76
C VAL A 142 -7.75 2.95 -16.21
#